data_02c7b21c54dd2dd8919a7605da2b114c
#
_entry.id   02c7b21c54dd2dd8919a7605da2b114c
#
_cell.length_a   1.000
_cell.length_b   1.000
_cell.length_c   1.000
_cell.angle_alpha   90.00
_cell.angle_beta   90.00
_cell.angle_gamma   90.00
#
_symmetry.space_group_name_H-M   'P 1'
#
loop_
_entity.id
_entity.type
_entity.pdbx_description
1 polymer ?
#
loop_
_entity_poly.entity_id
_entity_poly.type
_entity_poly.pdbx_seq_one_letter_code
_entity_poly.pdbx_strand_id
1 'polypeptide(L)'
;MKKTLAIVLMVLCVFSAFAQGAAEGTAKDDQVKVVLLTDATGIDDKSFNAAAWRGILAFYGDEGAGRGTLYENITAQTSDDYVPNLKNAAEADWDLVITTGFTWGDAVTEVAALYPDQKFIIVDVDYLPKTDNLIQYIYEEEQGSYLVGVAAATQAKLDGIANPKFGFVGGVAGATITKFEIGYIEGVKSVYPDAEIVDYYVNNWGDPASAKTAAKSMYD
;
A
#
# COMPACT_ATOMS: atom_id res chain seq x y z
N MET A 1 2.54 -2.98 -74.06
CA MET A 1 1.45 -3.12 -73.05
C MET A 1 1.47 -4.43 -72.26
N LYS A 2 1.63 -5.62 -72.87
CA LYS A 2 1.61 -6.90 -72.13
C LYS A 2 2.82 -7.11 -71.24
N LYS A 3 4.01 -6.59 -71.55
CA LYS A 3 5.25 -6.73 -70.73
C LYS A 3 5.28 -5.77 -69.53
N THR A 4 4.69 -4.59 -69.66
CA THR A 4 4.57 -3.62 -68.55
C THR A 4 3.56 -4.06 -67.51
N LEU A 5 2.48 -4.75 -67.95
CA LEU A 5 1.48 -5.29 -67.04
C LEU A 5 2.04 -6.44 -66.17
N ALA A 6 2.91 -7.29 -66.76
CA ALA A 6 3.53 -8.40 -66.03
C ALA A 6 4.53 -7.92 -64.96
N ILE A 7 5.27 -6.83 -65.19
CA ILE A 7 6.19 -6.24 -64.22
C ILE A 7 5.43 -5.59 -63.05
N VAL A 8 4.31 -4.92 -63.30
CA VAL A 8 3.48 -4.32 -62.28
C VAL A 8 2.81 -5.39 -61.38
N LEU A 9 2.36 -6.51 -61.97
CA LEU A 9 1.83 -7.64 -61.19
C LEU A 9 2.92 -8.32 -60.34
N MET A 10 4.16 -8.43 -60.86
CA MET A 10 5.27 -9.05 -60.11
C MET A 10 5.73 -8.17 -58.94
N VAL A 11 5.72 -6.85 -59.09
CA VAL A 11 6.03 -5.91 -58.00
C VAL A 11 4.94 -5.91 -56.92
N LEU A 12 3.67 -6.05 -57.29
CA LEU A 12 2.55 -6.18 -56.34
C LEU A 12 2.61 -7.50 -55.56
N CYS A 13 3.05 -8.61 -56.17
CA CYS A 13 3.21 -9.89 -55.49
C CYS A 13 4.41 -9.90 -54.52
N VAL A 14 5.45 -9.12 -54.78
CA VAL A 14 6.62 -9.01 -53.86
C VAL A 14 6.26 -8.14 -52.63
N PHE A 15 5.44 -7.12 -52.80
CA PHE A 15 4.96 -6.32 -51.66
C PHE A 15 3.98 -7.08 -50.76
N SER A 16 3.18 -8.01 -51.29
CA SER A 16 2.31 -8.86 -50.47
C SER A 16 3.08 -9.95 -49.71
N ALA A 17 4.27 -10.35 -50.18
CA ALA A 17 5.10 -11.33 -49.48
C ALA A 17 5.88 -10.73 -48.27
N PHE A 18 6.11 -9.40 -48.26
CA PHE A 18 6.70 -8.70 -47.10
C PHE A 18 5.64 -8.28 -46.07
N ALA A 19 4.34 -8.30 -46.37
CA ALA A 19 3.26 -8.00 -45.45
C ALA A 19 2.84 -9.22 -44.59
N GLN A 20 3.38 -10.42 -44.85
CA GLN A 20 3.09 -11.65 -44.10
C GLN A 20 4.26 -12.13 -43.20
N GLY A 21 5.21 -11.26 -42.92
CA GLY A 21 6.38 -11.58 -42.12
C GLY A 21 6.43 -10.90 -40.75
N ALA A 22 5.43 -10.16 -40.34
CA ALA A 22 5.15 -9.90 -38.96
C ALA A 22 4.18 -10.99 -38.47
N ALA A 23 4.69 -12.18 -38.13
CA ALA A 23 4.02 -12.96 -37.14
C ALA A 23 3.92 -11.99 -35.94
N GLU A 24 2.72 -11.52 -35.66
CA GLU A 24 2.38 -11.17 -34.28
C GLU A 24 2.74 -12.42 -33.48
N GLY A 25 3.99 -12.44 -32.96
CA GLY A 25 4.24 -13.20 -31.78
C GLY A 25 3.12 -12.72 -30.86
N THR A 26 2.24 -13.61 -30.49
CA THR A 26 1.38 -13.39 -29.34
C THR A 26 2.34 -12.86 -28.28
N ALA A 27 2.30 -11.54 -28.07
CA ALA A 27 2.83 -11.00 -26.85
C ALA A 27 2.14 -11.86 -25.79
N LYS A 28 2.87 -12.81 -25.20
CA LYS A 28 2.50 -13.39 -23.93
C LYS A 28 2.11 -12.17 -23.15
N ASP A 29 0.96 -12.19 -22.57
CA ASP A 29 0.46 -11.12 -21.73
C ASP A 29 1.41 -11.08 -20.52
N ASP A 30 2.56 -10.41 -20.70
CA ASP A 30 3.65 -10.27 -19.73
C ASP A 30 3.29 -9.18 -18.70
N GLN A 31 1.99 -8.92 -18.51
CA GLN A 31 1.55 -8.03 -17.46
C GLN A 31 1.74 -8.72 -16.11
N VAL A 32 2.47 -8.07 -15.24
CA VAL A 32 2.68 -8.54 -13.86
C VAL A 32 1.33 -8.72 -13.17
N LYS A 33 1.10 -9.86 -12.54
CA LYS A 33 -0.11 -10.15 -11.78
C LYS A 33 0.13 -9.88 -10.29
N VAL A 34 -0.73 -9.09 -9.67
CA VAL A 34 -0.55 -8.62 -8.29
C VAL A 34 -1.76 -8.97 -7.42
N VAL A 35 -1.51 -9.51 -6.23
CA VAL A 35 -2.53 -9.66 -5.20
C VAL A 35 -2.17 -8.84 -3.96
N LEU A 36 -3.16 -8.08 -3.47
CA LEU A 36 -3.07 -7.34 -2.22
C LEU A 36 -3.78 -8.10 -1.09
N LEU A 37 -3.07 -8.42 -0.04
CA LEU A 37 -3.64 -8.98 1.18
C LEU A 37 -3.80 -7.89 2.23
N THR A 38 -5.02 -7.73 2.74
CA THR A 38 -5.38 -6.72 3.73
C THR A 38 -5.86 -7.36 5.03
N ASP A 39 -5.75 -6.65 6.12
CA ASP A 39 -6.42 -7.01 7.36
C ASP A 39 -7.96 -6.86 7.26
N ALA A 40 -8.66 -7.08 8.35
CA ALA A 40 -10.13 -7.05 8.40
C ALA A 40 -10.75 -5.69 8.05
N THR A 41 -9.97 -4.61 8.02
CA THR A 41 -10.46 -3.28 7.63
C THR A 41 -10.65 -3.13 6.12
N GLY A 42 -9.98 -3.99 5.32
CA GLY A 42 -10.15 -4.06 3.87
C GLY A 42 -9.68 -2.81 3.13
N ILE A 43 -9.96 -2.77 1.81
CA ILE A 43 -9.54 -1.68 0.91
C ILE A 43 -10.31 -0.36 1.09
N ASP A 44 -11.33 -0.34 1.94
CA ASP A 44 -12.17 0.85 2.24
C ASP A 44 -11.76 1.54 3.56
N ASP A 45 -10.63 1.17 4.15
CA ASP A 45 -10.13 1.68 5.43
C ASP A 45 -9.80 3.18 5.42
N LYS A 46 -9.78 3.81 4.26
CA LYS A 46 -9.34 5.21 4.02
C LYS A 46 -7.90 5.47 4.49
N SER A 47 -7.09 4.45 4.62
CA SER A 47 -5.74 4.45 5.15
C SER A 47 -4.79 3.64 4.23
N PHE A 48 -3.94 2.79 4.81
CA PHE A 48 -2.89 2.05 4.10
C PHE A 48 -3.44 1.08 3.06
N ASN A 49 -4.47 0.29 3.40
CA ASN A 49 -5.04 -0.67 2.46
C ASN A 49 -5.66 0.04 1.24
N ALA A 50 -6.46 1.09 1.49
CA ALA A 50 -7.03 1.91 0.43
C ALA A 50 -5.95 2.60 -0.41
N ALA A 51 -4.84 3.03 0.19
CA ALA A 51 -3.73 3.67 -0.53
C ALA A 51 -3.01 2.67 -1.43
N ALA A 52 -2.70 1.47 -0.92
CA ALA A 52 -2.07 0.40 -1.69
C ALA A 52 -2.97 -0.03 -2.86
N TRP A 53 -4.27 -0.19 -2.61
CA TRP A 53 -5.23 -0.53 -3.66
C TRP A 53 -5.30 0.52 -4.76
N ARG A 54 -5.36 1.80 -4.42
CA ARG A 54 -5.30 2.89 -5.42
C ARG A 54 -4.00 2.88 -6.21
N GLY A 55 -2.88 2.53 -5.58
CA GLY A 55 -1.60 2.37 -6.26
C GLY A 55 -1.62 1.27 -7.32
N ILE A 56 -2.22 0.12 -7.00
CA ILE A 56 -2.42 -0.99 -7.94
C ILE A 56 -3.30 -0.54 -9.11
N LEU A 57 -4.46 0.07 -8.85
CA LEU A 57 -5.35 0.57 -9.91
C LEU A 57 -4.64 1.59 -10.81
N ALA A 58 -3.86 2.51 -10.23
CA ALA A 58 -3.10 3.50 -10.98
C ALA A 58 -2.01 2.85 -11.87
N PHE A 59 -1.37 1.78 -11.40
CA PHE A 59 -0.37 1.04 -12.18
C PHE A 59 -0.98 0.40 -13.42
N TYR A 60 -2.16 -0.20 -13.29
CA TYR A 60 -2.84 -0.84 -14.45
C TYR A 60 -3.60 0.17 -15.32
N GLY A 61 -3.82 1.40 -14.84
CA GLY A 61 -4.50 2.45 -15.59
C GLY A 61 -5.98 2.18 -15.81
N ASP A 62 -6.60 1.33 -15.00
CA ASP A 62 -8.01 0.99 -15.07
C ASP A 62 -8.71 1.08 -13.70
N GLU A 63 -10.03 1.00 -13.70
CA GLU A 63 -10.87 1.03 -12.50
C GLU A 63 -11.58 -0.32 -12.28
N GLY A 64 -10.94 -1.43 -12.61
CA GLY A 64 -11.47 -2.76 -12.32
C GLY A 64 -11.50 -3.74 -13.50
N ALA A 65 -11.12 -3.34 -14.70
CA ALA A 65 -11.14 -4.23 -15.88
C ALA A 65 -10.22 -5.45 -15.73
N GLY A 66 -9.05 -5.27 -15.08
CA GLY A 66 -8.09 -6.33 -14.79
C GLY A 66 -8.36 -7.11 -13.50
N ARG A 67 -9.37 -6.75 -12.72
CA ARG A 67 -9.66 -7.41 -11.45
C ARG A 67 -10.02 -8.88 -11.63
N GLY A 68 -9.45 -9.74 -10.79
CA GLY A 68 -9.60 -11.20 -10.86
C GLY A 68 -8.72 -11.87 -11.92
N THR A 69 -7.97 -11.10 -12.74
CA THR A 69 -7.06 -11.64 -13.76
C THR A 69 -5.65 -11.08 -13.63
N LEU A 70 -5.51 -9.76 -13.54
CA LEU A 70 -4.23 -9.06 -13.40
C LEU A 70 -3.98 -8.62 -11.97
N TYR A 71 -5.02 -8.29 -11.22
CA TYR A 71 -4.91 -7.92 -9.83
C TYR A 71 -6.17 -8.31 -9.04
N GLU A 72 -6.00 -8.54 -7.74
CA GLU A 72 -7.08 -8.82 -6.81
C GLU A 72 -6.72 -8.33 -5.41
N ASN A 73 -7.72 -8.20 -4.54
CA ASN A 73 -7.51 -8.05 -3.11
C ASN A 73 -8.18 -9.19 -2.33
N ILE A 74 -7.50 -9.65 -1.29
CA ILE A 74 -8.01 -10.65 -0.35
C ILE A 74 -7.98 -10.04 1.04
N THR A 75 -9.14 -9.98 1.70
CA THR A 75 -9.27 -9.43 3.05
C THR A 75 -9.30 -10.56 4.08
N ALA A 76 -8.35 -10.56 4.99
CA ALA A 76 -8.34 -11.46 6.15
C ALA A 76 -9.39 -10.98 7.16
N GLN A 77 -10.14 -11.90 7.75
CA GLN A 77 -11.12 -11.55 8.77
C GLN A 77 -10.49 -11.47 10.16
N THR A 78 -9.46 -12.26 10.38
CA THR A 78 -8.67 -12.31 11.63
C THR A 78 -7.20 -12.55 11.31
N SER A 79 -6.33 -12.40 12.27
CA SER A 79 -4.89 -12.73 12.13
C SER A 79 -4.65 -14.21 11.81
N ASP A 80 -5.57 -15.09 12.19
CA ASP A 80 -5.46 -16.53 11.89
C ASP A 80 -5.56 -16.82 10.39
N ASP A 81 -6.14 -15.92 9.61
CA ASP A 81 -6.24 -16.02 8.16
C ASP A 81 -4.94 -15.61 7.42
N TYR A 82 -3.99 -14.96 8.09
CA TYR A 82 -2.81 -14.39 7.44
C TYR A 82 -1.95 -15.44 6.75
N VAL A 83 -1.52 -16.46 7.46
CA VAL A 83 -0.69 -17.54 6.90
C VAL A 83 -1.45 -18.32 5.82
N PRO A 84 -2.70 -18.77 6.03
CA PRO A 84 -3.48 -19.42 4.99
C PRO A 84 -3.64 -18.58 3.72
N ASN A 85 -3.97 -17.29 3.85
CA ASN A 85 -4.15 -16.40 2.69
C ASN A 85 -2.84 -16.18 1.93
N LEU A 86 -1.72 -16.01 2.64
CA LEU A 86 -0.40 -15.88 2.02
C LEU A 86 0.00 -17.16 1.27
N LYS A 87 -0.23 -18.35 1.85
CA LYS A 87 0.06 -19.62 1.19
C LYS A 87 -0.80 -19.81 -0.06
N ASN A 88 -2.10 -19.54 0.03
CA ASN A 88 -2.99 -19.60 -1.11
C ASN A 88 -2.58 -18.62 -2.22
N ALA A 89 -2.14 -17.42 -1.85
CA ALA A 89 -1.64 -16.45 -2.82
C ALA A 89 -0.33 -16.90 -3.46
N ALA A 90 0.59 -17.48 -2.70
CA ALA A 90 1.86 -18.00 -3.23
C ALA A 90 1.70 -19.25 -4.12
N GLU A 91 0.63 -20.02 -3.93
CA GLU A 91 0.30 -21.20 -4.75
C GLU A 91 -0.54 -20.83 -5.98
N ALA A 92 -1.11 -19.63 -6.01
CA ALA A 92 -1.83 -19.10 -7.17
C ALA A 92 -0.85 -18.46 -8.17
N ASP A 93 -1.35 -18.16 -9.36
CA ASP A 93 -0.55 -17.60 -10.47
C ASP A 93 -0.39 -16.06 -10.32
N TRP A 94 0.10 -15.59 -9.14
CA TRP A 94 0.44 -14.20 -8.88
C TRP A 94 1.94 -14.00 -8.94
N ASP A 95 2.41 -12.99 -9.68
CA ASP A 95 3.83 -12.64 -9.73
C ASP A 95 4.28 -11.90 -8.47
N LEU A 96 3.38 -11.17 -7.83
CA LEU A 96 3.67 -10.36 -6.67
C LEU A 96 2.54 -10.41 -5.64
N VAL A 97 2.90 -10.71 -4.41
CA VAL A 97 2.01 -10.67 -3.24
C VAL A 97 2.38 -9.45 -2.38
N ILE A 98 1.43 -8.55 -2.15
CA ILE A 98 1.61 -7.34 -1.35
C ILE A 98 0.79 -7.46 -0.07
N THR A 99 1.40 -7.14 1.07
CA THR A 99 0.72 -7.00 2.36
C THR A 99 0.90 -5.58 2.90
N THR A 100 -0.10 -5.08 3.60
CA THR A 100 -0.07 -3.76 4.23
C THR A 100 -0.19 -3.87 5.74
N GLY A 101 0.73 -3.20 6.43
CA GLY A 101 0.77 -3.14 7.88
C GLY A 101 1.67 -4.17 8.54
N PHE A 102 2.25 -3.77 9.66
CA PHE A 102 3.25 -4.55 10.41
C PHE A 102 2.68 -5.86 11.03
N THR A 103 1.36 -5.96 11.17
CA THR A 103 0.71 -7.15 11.72
C THR A 103 0.91 -8.41 10.86
N TRP A 104 1.25 -8.24 9.58
CA TRP A 104 1.58 -9.33 8.66
C TRP A 104 3.01 -9.87 8.82
N GLY A 105 3.87 -9.22 9.63
CA GLY A 105 5.32 -9.48 9.68
C GLY A 105 5.70 -10.92 9.90
N ASP A 106 5.15 -11.56 10.95
CA ASP A 106 5.46 -12.96 11.27
C ASP A 106 4.95 -13.91 10.17
N ALA A 107 3.72 -13.70 9.69
CA ALA A 107 3.12 -14.54 8.67
C ALA A 107 3.87 -14.45 7.33
N VAL A 108 4.24 -13.23 6.88
CA VAL A 108 4.99 -13.08 5.61
C VAL A 108 6.40 -13.65 5.73
N THR A 109 7.03 -13.54 6.90
CA THR A 109 8.36 -14.13 7.15
C THR A 109 8.30 -15.66 7.04
N GLU A 110 7.30 -16.31 7.66
CA GLU A 110 7.09 -17.75 7.54
C GLU A 110 6.88 -18.16 6.08
N VAL A 111 5.95 -17.50 5.39
CA VAL A 111 5.54 -17.93 4.06
C VAL A 111 6.60 -17.61 3.00
N ALA A 112 7.30 -16.47 3.09
CA ALA A 112 8.40 -16.15 2.18
C ALA A 112 9.53 -17.18 2.25
N ALA A 113 9.80 -17.74 3.43
CA ALA A 113 10.78 -18.81 3.59
C ALA A 113 10.33 -20.15 2.95
N LEU A 114 9.02 -20.43 2.91
CA LEU A 114 8.46 -21.64 2.30
C LEU A 114 8.36 -21.56 0.76
N TYR A 115 8.21 -20.35 0.22
CA TYR A 115 8.04 -20.06 -1.20
C TYR A 115 9.11 -19.13 -1.74
N PRO A 116 10.37 -19.58 -1.87
CA PRO A 116 11.51 -18.73 -2.21
C PRO A 116 11.43 -18.08 -3.60
N ASP A 117 10.68 -18.67 -4.52
CA ASP A 117 10.50 -18.15 -5.88
C ASP A 117 9.38 -17.10 -5.96
N GLN A 118 8.44 -17.08 -5.01
CA GLN A 118 7.39 -16.08 -4.93
C GLN A 118 7.92 -14.74 -4.42
N LYS A 119 7.52 -13.64 -5.06
CA LYS A 119 7.89 -12.29 -4.62
C LYS A 119 6.85 -11.71 -3.68
N PHE A 120 7.33 -11.14 -2.58
CA PHE A 120 6.51 -10.51 -1.56
C PHE A 120 6.95 -9.07 -1.32
N ILE A 121 5.98 -8.22 -1.04
CA ILE A 121 6.18 -6.87 -0.51
C ILE A 121 5.39 -6.76 0.79
N ILE A 122 6.04 -6.23 1.83
CA ILE A 122 5.36 -5.77 3.04
C ILE A 122 5.59 -4.27 3.20
N VAL A 123 4.50 -3.54 3.45
CA VAL A 123 4.53 -2.11 3.73
C VAL A 123 4.42 -1.90 5.23
N ASP A 124 5.13 -0.90 5.75
CA ASP A 124 5.12 -0.49 7.15
C ASP A 124 6.03 -1.34 8.07
N VAL A 125 7.05 -1.96 7.48
CA VAL A 125 8.02 -2.83 8.16
C VAL A 125 9.39 -2.70 7.50
N ASP A 126 10.48 -2.72 8.31
CA ASP A 126 11.87 -2.75 7.85
C ASP A 126 12.80 -3.64 8.69
N TYR A 127 12.25 -4.31 9.70
CA TYR A 127 13.00 -5.06 10.71
C TYR A 127 12.93 -6.59 10.57
N LEU A 128 12.22 -7.10 9.55
CA LEU A 128 12.16 -8.55 9.31
C LEU A 128 13.47 -9.07 8.72
N PRO A 129 13.74 -10.38 8.80
CA PRO A 129 14.89 -10.99 8.15
C PRO A 129 14.95 -10.64 6.65
N LYS A 130 16.13 -10.26 6.17
CA LYS A 130 16.35 -9.95 4.75
C LYS A 130 16.42 -11.24 3.95
N THR A 131 15.58 -11.35 2.93
CA THR A 131 15.56 -12.45 1.95
C THR A 131 15.46 -11.88 0.54
N ASP A 132 15.82 -12.67 -0.47
CA ASP A 132 15.84 -12.22 -1.86
C ASP A 132 14.45 -12.05 -2.48
N ASN A 133 13.43 -12.54 -1.79
CA ASN A 133 12.05 -12.57 -2.26
C ASN A 133 11.08 -11.72 -1.43
N LEU A 134 11.56 -11.05 -0.37
CA LEU A 134 10.74 -10.16 0.48
C LEU A 134 11.31 -8.74 0.49
N ILE A 135 10.57 -7.81 -0.09
CA ILE A 135 10.88 -6.39 -0.04
C ILE A 135 10.08 -5.75 1.08
N GLN A 136 10.76 -4.97 1.92
CA GLN A 136 10.18 -4.27 3.06
C GLN A 136 10.21 -2.77 2.81
N TYR A 137 9.11 -2.08 3.05
CA TYR A 137 9.00 -0.64 2.89
C TYR A 137 8.50 0.02 4.17
N ILE A 138 9.15 1.11 4.54
CA ILE A 138 8.68 2.07 5.55
C ILE A 138 8.67 3.47 4.95
N TYR A 139 8.02 4.37 5.65
CA TYR A 139 8.00 5.79 5.36
C TYR A 139 8.63 6.56 6.52
N GLU A 140 8.87 7.83 6.31
CA GLU A 140 9.29 8.75 7.37
C GLU A 140 8.05 9.41 7.99
N GLU A 141 7.23 8.59 8.66
CA GLU A 141 5.93 8.95 9.23
C GLU A 141 6.07 10.11 10.24
N GLU A 142 7.18 10.12 10.97
CA GLU A 142 7.51 11.16 11.94
C GLU A 142 7.62 12.54 11.29
N GLN A 143 8.10 12.65 10.05
CA GLN A 143 8.19 13.94 9.35
C GLN A 143 6.82 14.50 9.00
N GLY A 144 5.93 13.67 8.45
CA GLY A 144 4.56 14.05 8.17
C GLY A 144 3.81 14.44 9.45
N SER A 145 3.96 13.63 10.50
CA SER A 145 3.33 13.86 11.79
C SER A 145 3.86 15.11 12.51
N TYR A 146 5.16 15.39 12.38
CA TYR A 146 5.75 16.65 12.85
C TYR A 146 5.06 17.87 12.25
N LEU A 147 4.86 17.87 10.94
CA LEU A 147 4.17 18.98 10.27
C LEU A 147 2.73 19.17 10.78
N VAL A 148 2.04 18.07 11.08
CA VAL A 148 0.70 18.11 11.69
C VAL A 148 0.75 18.73 13.09
N GLY A 149 1.74 18.35 13.91
CA GLY A 149 1.97 18.95 15.23
C GLY A 149 2.25 20.45 15.15
N VAL A 150 3.12 20.88 14.24
CA VAL A 150 3.39 22.30 13.99
C VAL A 150 2.12 23.04 13.57
N ALA A 151 1.33 22.46 12.66
CA ALA A 151 0.10 23.08 12.19
C ALA A 151 -0.93 23.25 13.32
N ALA A 152 -1.16 22.21 14.13
CA ALA A 152 -2.07 22.25 15.26
C ALA A 152 -1.65 23.32 16.29
N ALA A 153 -0.38 23.35 16.63
CA ALA A 153 0.17 24.32 17.58
C ALA A 153 0.14 25.75 17.04
N THR A 154 0.43 25.92 15.75
CA THR A 154 0.34 27.23 15.08
C THR A 154 -1.10 27.74 15.07
N GLN A 155 -2.07 26.88 14.80
CA GLN A 155 -3.48 27.25 14.84
C GLN A 155 -3.89 27.68 16.26
N ALA A 156 -3.53 26.93 17.29
CA ALA A 156 -3.80 27.31 18.68
C ALA A 156 -3.21 28.70 19.04
N LYS A 157 -2.03 29.02 18.50
CA LYS A 157 -1.41 30.33 18.66
C LYS A 157 -2.17 31.45 17.94
N LEU A 158 -2.64 31.19 16.74
CA LEU A 158 -3.47 32.14 15.99
C LEU A 158 -4.81 32.40 16.68
N ASP A 159 -5.38 31.39 17.30
CA ASP A 159 -6.63 31.47 18.08
C ASP A 159 -6.43 32.14 19.46
N GLY A 160 -5.19 32.51 19.81
CA GLY A 160 -4.87 33.20 21.08
C GLY A 160 -4.96 32.31 22.33
N ILE A 161 -4.86 30.98 22.18
CA ILE A 161 -4.91 30.05 23.30
C ILE A 161 -3.56 30.07 24.01
N ALA A 162 -3.54 30.56 25.26
CA ALA A 162 -2.31 30.78 26.02
C ALA A 162 -1.65 29.47 26.49
N ASN A 163 -2.45 28.50 26.93
CA ASN A 163 -2.01 27.21 27.45
C ASN A 163 -2.76 26.07 26.73
N PRO A 164 -2.46 25.81 25.46
CA PRO A 164 -3.17 24.80 24.73
C PRO A 164 -2.78 23.40 25.20
N LYS A 165 -3.76 22.49 25.21
CA LYS A 165 -3.54 21.06 25.35
C LYS A 165 -3.74 20.40 24.00
N PHE A 166 -2.98 19.34 23.73
CA PHE A 166 -3.02 18.62 22.48
C PHE A 166 -3.28 17.14 22.76
N GLY A 167 -3.92 16.48 21.82
CA GLY A 167 -4.23 15.05 21.93
C GLY A 167 -3.67 14.25 20.75
N PHE A 168 -3.21 13.05 21.06
CA PHE A 168 -2.84 12.04 20.06
C PHE A 168 -3.69 10.78 20.29
N VAL A 169 -4.35 10.28 19.24
CA VAL A 169 -5.09 9.01 19.31
C VAL A 169 -4.45 8.04 18.32
N GLY A 170 -3.78 7.02 18.86
CA GLY A 170 -3.16 5.93 18.10
C GLY A 170 -4.09 4.72 17.95
N GLY A 171 -3.88 3.94 16.89
CA GLY A 171 -4.57 2.66 16.69
C GLY A 171 -4.02 1.57 17.60
N VAL A 172 -3.05 0.81 17.11
CA VAL A 172 -2.35 -0.24 17.87
C VAL A 172 -0.93 0.22 18.17
N ALA A 173 -0.50 0.04 19.43
CA ALA A 173 0.86 0.41 19.82
C ALA A 173 1.90 -0.43 19.07
N GLY A 174 2.95 0.23 18.58
CA GLY A 174 4.03 -0.40 17.82
C GLY A 174 5.02 0.64 17.30
N ALA A 175 6.14 0.17 16.76
CA ALA A 175 7.24 1.03 16.32
C ALA A 175 6.78 2.12 15.34
N THR A 176 5.98 1.76 14.34
CA THR A 176 5.44 2.70 13.34
C THR A 176 4.56 3.76 13.98
N ILE A 177 3.62 3.38 14.87
CA ILE A 177 2.70 4.36 15.47
C ILE A 177 3.43 5.27 16.43
N THR A 178 4.46 4.76 17.10
CA THR A 178 5.36 5.59 17.92
C THR A 178 6.09 6.67 17.10
N LYS A 179 6.44 6.40 15.84
CA LYS A 179 7.02 7.42 14.94
C LYS A 179 6.03 8.56 14.70
N PHE A 180 4.76 8.25 14.42
CA PHE A 180 3.71 9.27 14.29
C PHE A 180 3.55 10.09 15.58
N GLU A 181 3.50 9.41 16.72
CA GLU A 181 3.35 10.07 18.03
C GLU A 181 4.51 11.01 18.34
N ILE A 182 5.76 10.51 18.24
CA ILE A 182 6.96 11.32 18.48
C ILE A 182 7.01 12.52 17.54
N GLY A 183 6.78 12.30 16.24
CA GLY A 183 6.75 13.39 15.27
C GLY A 183 5.74 14.46 15.65
N TYR A 184 4.50 14.07 16.00
CA TYR A 184 3.47 15.01 16.44
C TYR A 184 3.88 15.79 17.68
N ILE A 185 4.37 15.10 18.71
CA ILE A 185 4.83 15.72 19.97
C ILE A 185 5.93 16.75 19.72
N GLU A 186 6.95 16.39 18.93
CA GLU A 186 8.05 17.29 18.62
C GLU A 186 7.58 18.48 17.79
N GLY A 187 6.65 18.27 16.86
CA GLY A 187 6.02 19.34 16.09
C GLY A 187 5.27 20.33 16.97
N VAL A 188 4.45 19.86 17.90
CA VAL A 188 3.75 20.68 18.89
C VAL A 188 4.74 21.46 19.74
N LYS A 189 5.74 20.78 20.30
CA LYS A 189 6.73 21.38 21.20
C LYS A 189 7.65 22.38 20.51
N SER A 190 7.82 22.31 19.19
CA SER A 190 8.55 23.32 18.44
C SER A 190 7.90 24.71 18.50
N VAL A 191 6.59 24.78 18.75
CA VAL A 191 5.80 26.03 18.84
C VAL A 191 5.44 26.35 20.30
N TYR A 192 5.09 25.34 21.09
CA TYR A 192 4.78 25.43 22.52
C TYR A 192 5.63 24.42 23.30
N PRO A 193 6.83 24.79 23.73
CA PRO A 193 7.78 23.89 24.41
C PRO A 193 7.22 23.18 25.64
N ASP A 194 6.35 23.84 26.39
CA ASP A 194 5.77 23.34 27.63
C ASP A 194 4.33 22.81 27.46
N ALA A 195 3.89 22.58 26.22
CA ALA A 195 2.53 22.08 25.98
C ALA A 195 2.28 20.73 26.63
N GLU A 196 1.10 20.60 27.24
CA GLU A 196 0.58 19.31 27.71
C GLU A 196 0.06 18.53 26.50
N ILE A 197 0.52 17.28 26.35
CA ILE A 197 0.08 16.40 25.29
C ILE A 197 -0.43 15.12 25.94
N VAL A 198 -1.65 14.71 25.59
CA VAL A 198 -2.31 13.51 26.09
C VAL A 198 -2.36 12.52 24.96
N ASP A 199 -1.91 11.30 25.17
CA ASP A 199 -2.00 10.20 24.21
C ASP A 199 -3.01 9.14 24.67
N TYR A 200 -3.58 8.45 23.68
CA TYR A 200 -4.46 7.31 23.89
C TYR A 200 -4.34 6.32 22.75
N TYR A 201 -4.19 5.04 23.07
CA TYR A 201 -4.17 3.96 22.10
C TYR A 201 -5.45 3.13 22.20
N VAL A 202 -6.16 3.03 21.07
CA VAL A 202 -7.39 2.24 20.97
C VAL A 202 -7.14 0.74 21.05
N ASN A 203 -5.94 0.31 20.66
CA ASN A 203 -5.52 -1.09 20.51
C ASN A 203 -6.39 -1.90 19.54
N ASN A 204 -7.01 -1.22 18.61
CA ASN A 204 -7.85 -1.80 17.55
C ASN A 204 -7.88 -0.86 16.33
N TRP A 205 -7.74 -1.40 15.12
CA TRP A 205 -7.82 -0.61 13.90
C TRP A 205 -9.26 -0.34 13.44
N GLY A 206 -10.18 -1.22 13.81
CA GLY A 206 -11.58 -1.20 13.38
C GLY A 206 -12.56 -0.67 14.43
N ASP A 207 -12.12 0.08 15.46
CA ASP A 207 -13.00 0.66 16.50
C ASP A 207 -13.05 2.20 16.49
N PRO A 208 -13.75 2.80 15.52
CA PRO A 208 -13.91 4.24 15.44
C PRO A 208 -14.73 4.82 16.61
N ALA A 209 -15.56 4.00 17.28
CA ALA A 209 -16.36 4.45 18.41
C ALA A 209 -15.49 4.76 19.63
N SER A 210 -14.57 3.87 19.97
CA SER A 210 -13.59 4.10 21.05
C SER A 210 -12.65 5.27 20.74
N ALA A 211 -12.15 5.36 19.50
CA ALA A 211 -11.33 6.48 19.06
C ALA A 211 -12.06 7.83 19.19
N LYS A 212 -13.32 7.90 18.76
CA LYS A 212 -14.17 9.10 18.91
C LYS A 212 -14.40 9.47 20.36
N THR A 213 -14.63 8.47 21.22
CA THR A 213 -14.84 8.69 22.67
C THR A 213 -13.57 9.27 23.32
N ALA A 214 -12.40 8.68 23.03
CA ALA A 214 -11.12 9.18 23.51
C ALA A 214 -10.87 10.62 23.04
N ALA A 215 -10.98 10.86 21.74
CA ALA A 215 -10.80 12.21 21.19
C ALA A 215 -11.76 13.22 21.84
N LYS A 216 -13.04 12.87 22.04
CA LYS A 216 -13.99 13.75 22.70
C LYS A 216 -13.57 14.10 24.12
N SER A 217 -13.13 13.10 24.90
CA SER A 217 -12.66 13.33 26.30
C SER A 217 -11.42 14.20 26.40
N MET A 218 -10.64 14.36 25.32
CA MET A 218 -9.50 15.26 25.27
C MET A 218 -9.90 16.72 25.00
N TYR A 219 -11.13 16.96 24.49
CA TYR A 219 -11.67 18.31 24.28
C TYR A 219 -12.48 18.82 25.48
N ASP A 220 -12.95 17.92 26.34
CA ASP A 220 -13.74 18.27 27.55
C ASP A 220 -12.79 18.58 28.74
#